data_9ac3b1d972f5105fe4d621258e4deda1
#
_entry.id   9ac3b1d972f5105fe4d621258e4deda1
#
_cell.length_a   1.000
_cell.length_b   1.000
_cell.length_c   1.000
_cell.angle_alpha   90.00
_cell.angle_beta   90.00
_cell.angle_gamma   90.00
#
_symmetry.space_group_name_H-M   'P 1'
#
loop_
_entity.id
_entity.type
_entity.pdbx_description
1 polymer ?
#
loop_
_entity_poly.entity_id
_entity_poly.type
_entity_poly.pdbx_seq_one_letter_code
_entity_poly.pdbx_strand_id
1 'polypeptide(L)'
;MHSLTKSFLYYVLIASVALAINVKSVLAAEVSGSIVFNQMLKCLKLPADAPSAYSFLIVAVIKDGSADFLSINFRTTPSEWEKTAAPLIADAITQCEAYGSISGRMEFAVTRELVEAGSKN
;
A
#
# COMPACT_ATOMS: atom_id res chain seq x y z
N MET A 1 -33.67 -32.20 -16.51
CA MET A 1 -33.78 -30.79 -16.05
C MET A 1 -33.28 -30.57 -14.62
N HIS A 2 -33.67 -31.45 -13.66
CA HIS A 2 -33.23 -31.29 -12.28
C HIS A 2 -31.72 -31.39 -12.12
N SER A 3 -31.04 -32.24 -12.86
CA SER A 3 -29.58 -32.39 -12.79
C SER A 3 -28.84 -31.18 -13.30
N LEU A 4 -29.36 -30.50 -14.33
CA LEU A 4 -28.78 -29.26 -14.86
C LEU A 4 -28.89 -28.10 -13.84
N THR A 5 -30.03 -28.02 -13.15
CA THR A 5 -30.24 -26.99 -12.13
C THR A 5 -29.26 -27.18 -10.95
N LYS A 6 -29.08 -28.43 -10.51
CA LYS A 6 -28.13 -28.74 -9.44
C LYS A 6 -26.69 -28.40 -9.86
N SER A 7 -26.30 -28.71 -11.08
CA SER A 7 -24.95 -28.38 -11.59
C SER A 7 -24.72 -26.89 -11.62
N PHE A 8 -25.73 -26.14 -12.04
CA PHE A 8 -25.65 -24.67 -12.08
C PHE A 8 -25.46 -24.09 -10.68
N LEU A 9 -26.23 -24.54 -9.70
CA LEU A 9 -26.11 -24.08 -8.31
C LEU A 9 -24.73 -24.40 -7.75
N TYR A 10 -24.20 -25.56 -8.04
CA TYR A 10 -22.87 -25.96 -7.60
C TYR A 10 -21.80 -25.00 -8.15
N TYR A 11 -21.88 -24.62 -9.42
CA TYR A 11 -20.96 -23.66 -10.04
C TYR A 11 -21.00 -22.30 -9.36
N VAL A 12 -22.18 -21.81 -9.06
CA VAL A 12 -22.34 -20.51 -8.37
C VAL A 12 -21.68 -20.54 -6.99
N LEU A 13 -21.84 -21.63 -6.25
CA LEU A 13 -21.21 -21.76 -4.93
C LEU A 13 -19.69 -21.76 -5.02
N ILE A 14 -19.10 -22.44 -5.98
CA ILE A 14 -17.64 -22.46 -6.18
C ILE A 14 -17.13 -21.06 -6.51
N ALA A 15 -17.81 -20.36 -7.40
CA ALA A 15 -17.43 -18.99 -7.79
C ALA A 15 -17.49 -18.04 -6.59
N SER A 16 -18.51 -18.17 -5.73
CA SER A 16 -18.63 -17.34 -4.52
C SER A 16 -17.49 -17.57 -3.54
N VAL A 17 -17.08 -18.83 -3.34
CA VAL A 17 -15.96 -19.16 -2.46
C VAL A 17 -14.67 -18.58 -3.00
N ALA A 18 -14.42 -18.69 -4.31
CA ALA A 18 -13.22 -18.13 -4.94
C ALA A 18 -13.14 -16.60 -4.77
N LEU A 19 -14.27 -15.91 -4.95
CA LEU A 19 -14.34 -14.45 -4.76
C LEU A 19 -14.04 -14.07 -3.30
N ALA A 20 -14.57 -14.82 -2.34
CA ALA A 20 -14.33 -14.56 -0.92
C ALA A 20 -12.83 -14.67 -0.57
N ILE A 21 -12.12 -15.65 -1.11
CA ILE A 21 -10.68 -15.82 -0.92
C ILE A 21 -9.92 -14.62 -1.48
N ASN A 22 -10.26 -14.17 -2.69
CA ASN A 22 -9.62 -13.02 -3.32
C ASN A 22 -9.83 -11.73 -2.52
N VAL A 23 -11.03 -11.52 -1.99
CA VAL A 23 -11.34 -10.35 -1.17
C VAL A 23 -10.48 -10.33 0.10
N LYS A 24 -10.32 -11.48 0.77
CA LYS A 24 -9.47 -11.57 1.98
C LYS A 24 -8.02 -11.22 1.68
N SER A 25 -7.48 -11.67 0.55
CA SER A 25 -6.09 -11.38 0.15
C SER A 25 -5.89 -9.88 -0.09
N VAL A 26 -6.84 -9.22 -0.77
CA VAL A 26 -6.78 -7.78 -1.03
C VAL A 26 -6.85 -6.99 0.28
N LEU A 27 -7.76 -7.35 1.19
CA LEU A 27 -7.88 -6.68 2.48
C LEU A 27 -6.62 -6.82 3.32
N ALA A 28 -5.98 -7.99 3.32
CA ALA A 28 -4.74 -8.21 4.05
C ALA A 28 -3.62 -7.33 3.52
N ALA A 29 -3.49 -7.17 2.19
CA ALA A 29 -2.49 -6.31 1.57
C ALA A 29 -2.73 -4.84 1.90
N GLU A 30 -3.98 -4.38 1.91
CA GLU A 30 -4.34 -3.01 2.27
C GLU A 30 -4.02 -2.71 3.73
N VAL A 31 -4.32 -3.64 4.64
CA VAL A 31 -4.01 -3.48 6.06
C VAL A 31 -2.51 -3.40 6.27
N SER A 32 -1.73 -4.27 5.63
CA SER A 32 -0.28 -4.26 5.72
C SER A 32 0.31 -2.95 5.19
N GLY A 33 -0.21 -2.45 4.05
CA GLY A 33 0.20 -1.16 3.50
C GLY A 33 -0.05 -0.01 4.45
N SER A 34 -1.20 0.00 5.13
CA SER A 34 -1.53 1.03 6.12
C SER A 34 -0.60 0.99 7.31
N ILE A 35 -0.23 -0.19 7.79
CA ILE A 35 0.70 -0.33 8.92
C ILE A 35 2.07 0.22 8.54
N VAL A 36 2.58 -0.14 7.38
CA VAL A 36 3.87 0.36 6.90
C VAL A 36 3.83 1.88 6.73
N PHE A 37 2.77 2.40 6.12
CA PHE A 37 2.59 3.84 5.93
C PHE A 37 2.60 4.59 7.27
N ASN A 38 1.80 4.15 8.21
CA ASN A 38 1.69 4.84 9.51
C ASN A 38 3.00 4.80 10.29
N GLN A 39 3.72 3.69 10.22
CA GLN A 39 5.00 3.57 10.90
C GLN A 39 6.07 4.43 10.23
N MET A 40 6.15 4.44 8.91
CA MET A 40 7.17 5.21 8.20
C MET A 40 6.99 6.73 8.35
N LEU A 41 5.78 7.21 8.64
CA LEU A 41 5.54 8.62 8.89
C LEU A 41 6.40 9.17 10.03
N LYS A 42 6.74 8.34 10.99
CA LYS A 42 7.59 8.75 12.13
C LYS A 42 9.01 9.09 11.70
N CYS A 43 9.46 8.55 10.57
CA CYS A 43 10.80 8.79 10.02
C CYS A 43 10.79 9.73 8.83
N LEU A 44 9.60 10.12 8.34
CA LEU A 44 9.46 10.90 7.13
C LEU A 44 9.81 12.36 7.38
N LYS A 45 10.76 12.86 6.58
CA LYS A 45 11.19 14.26 6.60
C LYS A 45 11.08 14.81 5.18
N LEU A 46 9.93 15.39 4.87
CA LEU A 46 9.70 15.96 3.54
C LEU A 46 10.43 17.31 3.39
N PRO A 47 10.80 17.67 2.16
CA PRO A 47 11.39 19.00 1.92
C PRO A 47 10.41 20.11 2.27
N ALA A 48 10.94 21.28 2.61
CA ALA A 48 10.13 22.46 2.88
C ALA A 48 9.32 22.87 1.63
N ASP A 49 8.32 23.71 1.84
CA ASP A 49 7.51 24.28 0.76
C ASP A 49 6.77 23.25 -0.07
N ALA A 50 6.16 22.27 0.60
CA ALA A 50 5.34 21.27 -0.08
C ALA A 50 4.19 21.93 -0.84
N PRO A 51 3.95 21.50 -2.09
CA PRO A 51 2.83 22.03 -2.86
C PRO A 51 1.49 21.66 -2.22
N SER A 52 0.43 22.36 -2.64
CA SER A 52 -0.93 22.11 -2.11
C SER A 52 -1.42 20.70 -2.40
N ALA A 53 -0.89 20.06 -3.44
CA ALA A 53 -1.22 18.68 -3.78
C ALA A 53 0.04 17.96 -4.24
N TYR A 54 0.26 16.77 -3.73
CA TYR A 54 1.27 15.85 -4.24
C TYR A 54 0.76 14.42 -4.09
N SER A 55 1.27 13.52 -4.90
CA SER A 55 0.82 12.13 -4.90
C SER A 55 1.93 11.21 -5.34
N PHE A 56 2.19 10.21 -4.53
CA PHE A 56 3.13 9.14 -4.83
C PHE A 56 2.41 7.81 -4.69
N LEU A 57 2.74 6.86 -5.54
CA LEU A 57 2.30 5.49 -5.40
C LEU A 57 3.51 4.63 -5.03
N ILE A 58 3.47 4.05 -3.85
CA ILE A 58 4.56 3.25 -3.33
C ILE A 58 4.26 1.78 -3.56
N VAL A 59 5.20 1.07 -4.17
CA VAL A 59 5.18 -0.38 -4.24
C VAL A 59 6.31 -0.87 -3.34
N ALA A 60 5.96 -1.66 -2.33
CA ALA A 60 6.93 -2.18 -1.38
C ALA A 60 6.84 -3.69 -1.32
N VAL A 61 7.99 -4.35 -1.30
CA VAL A 61 8.07 -5.77 -0.97
C VAL A 61 8.79 -5.86 0.37
N ILE A 62 8.06 -6.31 1.37
CA ILE A 62 8.58 -6.46 2.72
C ILE A 62 8.85 -7.95 2.96
N LYS A 63 9.99 -8.26 3.54
CA LYS A 63 10.37 -9.62 3.88
C LYS A 63 10.76 -9.67 5.34
N ASP A 64 9.95 -10.37 6.14
CA ASP A 64 10.17 -10.49 7.58
C ASP A 64 10.37 -9.13 8.27
N GLY A 65 9.53 -8.17 7.89
CA GLY A 65 9.55 -6.83 8.47
C GLY A 65 10.56 -5.86 7.90
N SER A 66 11.37 -6.28 6.93
CA SER A 66 12.37 -5.42 6.29
C SER A 66 12.03 -5.14 4.83
N ALA A 67 12.32 -3.93 4.38
CA ALA A 67 12.07 -3.54 2.99
C ALA A 67 13.11 -4.22 2.08
N ASP A 68 12.64 -5.14 1.25
CA ASP A 68 13.47 -5.86 0.28
C ASP A 68 13.50 -5.14 -1.07
N PHE A 69 12.41 -4.49 -1.44
CA PHE A 69 12.29 -3.74 -2.67
C PHE A 69 11.34 -2.57 -2.45
N LEU A 70 11.69 -1.40 -2.98
CA LEU A 70 10.86 -0.21 -2.93
C LEU A 70 10.84 0.46 -4.31
N SER A 71 9.64 0.88 -4.73
CA SER A 71 9.46 1.64 -5.97
C SER A 71 8.54 2.81 -5.66
N ILE A 72 9.00 4.02 -5.98
CA ILE A 72 8.23 5.24 -5.83
C ILE A 72 7.76 5.65 -7.22
N ASN A 73 6.46 5.70 -7.41
CA ASN A 73 5.85 5.98 -8.70
C ASN A 73 5.01 7.26 -8.63
N PHE A 74 4.82 7.90 -9.76
CA PHE A 74 4.05 9.13 -9.88
C PHE A 74 2.84 8.85 -10.75
N ARG A 75 1.68 9.40 -10.38
CA ARG A 75 0.45 9.25 -11.16
C ARG A 75 0.42 10.16 -12.37
N THR A 76 1.11 11.29 -12.29
CA THR A 76 1.22 12.28 -13.36
C THR A 76 2.68 12.68 -13.47
N THR A 77 3.01 13.58 -14.39
CA THR A 77 4.37 14.11 -14.48
C THR A 77 4.77 14.74 -13.15
N PRO A 78 5.85 14.28 -12.50
CA PRO A 78 6.22 14.79 -11.18
C PRO A 78 6.75 16.21 -11.23
N SER A 79 6.43 16.98 -10.20
CA SER A 79 7.04 18.30 -9.97
C SER A 79 8.48 18.14 -9.47
N GLU A 80 9.25 19.20 -9.49
CA GLU A 80 10.62 19.18 -8.96
C GLU A 80 10.62 18.84 -7.46
N TRP A 81 9.64 19.37 -6.72
CA TRP A 81 9.49 19.03 -5.30
C TRP A 81 9.24 17.53 -5.11
N GLU A 82 8.36 16.95 -5.93
CA GLU A 82 8.06 15.51 -5.86
C GLU A 82 9.29 14.67 -6.17
N LYS A 83 10.09 15.07 -7.15
CA LYS A 83 11.32 14.35 -7.49
C LYS A 83 12.32 14.37 -6.33
N THR A 84 12.39 15.49 -5.61
CA THR A 84 13.26 15.62 -4.43
C THR A 84 12.72 14.83 -3.26
N ALA A 85 11.40 14.78 -3.09
CA ALA A 85 10.75 14.08 -1.97
C ALA A 85 10.80 12.55 -2.11
N ALA A 86 10.78 12.03 -3.35
CA ALA A 86 10.69 10.58 -3.57
C ALA A 86 11.78 9.78 -2.86
N PRO A 87 13.08 10.10 -2.98
CA PRO A 87 14.10 9.35 -2.25
C PRO A 87 13.98 9.49 -0.73
N LEU A 88 13.44 10.58 -0.23
CA LEU A 88 13.21 10.77 1.20
C LEU A 88 12.11 9.85 1.73
N ILE A 89 11.10 9.58 0.91
CA ILE A 89 10.06 8.61 1.26
C ILE A 89 10.66 7.20 1.33
N ALA A 90 11.45 6.82 0.36
CA ALA A 90 12.14 5.52 0.35
C ALA A 90 13.04 5.38 1.59
N ASP A 91 13.81 6.42 1.92
CA ASP A 91 14.67 6.43 3.11
C ASP A 91 13.86 6.28 4.39
N ALA A 92 12.70 6.95 4.49
CA ALA A 92 11.84 6.87 5.67
C ALA A 92 11.32 5.44 5.88
N ILE A 93 10.94 4.75 4.81
CA ILE A 93 10.47 3.37 4.89
C ILE A 93 11.59 2.48 5.42
N THR A 94 12.80 2.65 4.91
CA THR A 94 13.96 1.87 5.35
C THR A 94 14.37 2.20 6.79
N GLN A 95 14.37 3.48 7.15
CA GLN A 95 14.77 3.92 8.49
C GLN A 95 13.80 3.49 9.58
N CYS A 96 12.51 3.37 9.25
CA CYS A 96 11.49 3.00 10.21
C CYS A 96 11.27 1.49 10.36
N GLU A 97 12.12 0.67 9.74
CA GLU A 97 12.10 -0.78 9.98
C GLU A 97 12.39 -1.05 11.48
N ALA A 98 11.90 -2.15 12.06
CA ALA A 98 11.23 -3.28 11.41
C ALA A 98 9.71 -3.14 11.49
N TYR A 99 9.04 -3.78 10.52
CA TYR A 99 7.58 -3.76 10.43
C TYR A 99 6.96 -5.06 10.98
N GLY A 100 7.54 -5.60 12.05
CA GLY A 100 7.03 -6.80 12.70
C GLY A 100 7.11 -8.03 11.80
N SER A 101 6.04 -8.81 11.76
CA SER A 101 5.98 -10.04 10.98
C SER A 101 5.42 -9.82 9.57
N ILE A 102 5.28 -8.57 9.13
CA ILE A 102 4.73 -8.26 7.81
C ILE A 102 5.67 -8.76 6.71
N SER A 103 5.11 -9.47 5.75
CA SER A 103 5.80 -9.95 4.55
C SER A 103 4.85 -9.89 3.37
N GLY A 104 5.39 -9.60 2.19
CA GLY A 104 4.65 -9.59 0.94
C GLY A 104 4.77 -8.29 0.19
N ARG A 105 4.11 -8.25 -0.98
CA ARG A 105 4.04 -7.08 -1.83
C ARG A 105 2.82 -6.25 -1.46
N MET A 106 3.01 -4.95 -1.33
CA MET A 106 1.92 -4.05 -1.01
C MET A 106 2.06 -2.74 -1.80
N GLU A 107 0.94 -2.08 -2.01
CA GLU A 107 0.90 -0.76 -2.62
C GLU A 107 0.15 0.19 -1.69
N PHE A 108 0.64 1.40 -1.57
CA PHE A 108 -0.07 2.44 -0.85
C PHE A 108 0.27 3.81 -1.41
N ALA A 109 -0.65 4.74 -1.24
CA ALA A 109 -0.48 6.11 -1.69
C ALA A 109 0.12 6.98 -0.59
N VAL A 110 0.97 7.92 -0.98
CA VAL A 110 1.42 9.00 -0.10
C VAL A 110 0.93 10.30 -0.71
N THR A 111 -0.03 10.91 -0.06
CA THR A 111 -0.62 12.18 -0.49
C THR A 111 -0.56 13.18 0.67
N ARG A 112 -0.72 14.45 0.36
CA ARG A 112 -0.72 15.50 1.39
C ARG A 112 -1.76 15.23 2.46
N GLU A 113 -2.98 14.88 2.06
CA GLU A 113 -4.08 14.59 2.99
C GLU A 113 -3.76 13.46 3.94
N LEU A 114 -3.20 12.37 3.40
CA LEU A 114 -2.86 11.20 4.20
C LEU A 114 -1.70 11.49 5.17
N VAL A 115 -0.70 12.24 4.72
CA VAL A 115 0.43 12.62 5.59
C VAL A 115 -0.05 13.52 6.72
N GLU A 116 -0.87 14.52 6.42
CA GLU A 116 -1.41 15.43 7.43
C GLU A 116 -2.31 14.69 8.42
N ALA A 117 -3.17 13.79 7.94
CA ALA A 117 -4.05 13.01 8.80
C ALA A 117 -3.25 12.08 9.72
N GLY A 118 -2.21 11.43 9.22
CA GLY A 118 -1.35 10.56 10.01
C GLY A 118 -0.50 11.30 11.04
N SER A 119 -0.12 12.54 10.74
CA SER A 119 0.70 13.35 11.64
C SER A 119 -0.08 13.88 12.85
N LYS A 120 -1.41 13.90 12.78
CA LYS A 120 -2.27 14.34 13.89
C LYS A 120 -2.52 13.26 14.93
N ASN A 121 -2.18 12.03 14.62
CA ASN A 121 -2.32 10.90 15.54
C ASN A 121 -0.99 10.66 16.32
#